data_8d20c40174131550135172f6bb2d13d1
#
_entry.id   8d20c40174131550135172f6bb2d13d1
#
_cell.length_a   1.000
_cell.length_b   1.000
_cell.length_c   1.000
_cell.angle_alpha   90.00
_cell.angle_beta   90.00
_cell.angle_gamma   90.00
#
_symmetry.space_group_name_H-M   'P 1'
#
loop_
_entity.id
_entity.type
_entity.pdbx_description
1 polymer ?
#
loop_
_entity_poly.entity_id
_entity_poly.type
_entity_poly.pdbx_seq_one_letter_code
_entity_poly.pdbx_strand_id
1 'polypeptide(L)'
;IQRNIFSNEFIDNLIDEISKIKNANFYYDTHKKLRRIEKLYDKGKYLKDLNNLILTKLLDIFDKEFLFFKDKFNAKPPGGNGFFPHFDGIFEFKDQSDKIRKGWYEYGNFFVNVLVALDDCNEKNGTIEIANRF
;
A
#
# COMPACT_ATOMS: atom_id res chain seq x y z
N ILE A 1 13.21 -1.17 9.59
CA ILE A 1 12.09 -0.31 10.02
C ILE A 1 12.63 1.07 10.32
N GLN A 2 12.09 2.10 9.67
CA GLN A 2 12.36 3.50 9.99
C GLN A 2 11.24 4.03 10.88
N ARG A 3 11.59 4.86 11.87
CA ARG A 3 10.63 5.44 12.80
C ARG A 3 10.66 6.96 12.72
N ASN A 4 9.56 7.60 13.09
CA ASN A 4 9.43 9.07 13.17
C ASN A 4 9.78 9.79 11.86
N ILE A 5 9.37 9.20 10.73
CA ILE A 5 9.58 9.78 9.39
C ILE A 5 8.60 10.92 9.14
N PHE A 6 7.39 10.81 9.66
CA PHE A 6 6.32 11.78 9.50
C PHE A 6 5.90 12.35 10.86
N SER A 7 5.52 13.61 10.90
CA SER A 7 4.86 14.20 12.06
C SER A 7 3.41 13.68 12.19
N ASN A 8 2.87 13.70 13.40
CA ASN A 8 1.46 13.37 13.63
C ASN A 8 0.54 14.27 12.80
N GLU A 9 0.83 15.56 12.73
CA GLU A 9 0.08 16.51 11.90
C GLU A 9 0.05 16.10 10.42
N PHE A 10 1.18 15.63 9.87
CA PHE A 10 1.22 15.14 8.49
C PHE A 10 0.32 13.91 8.31
N ILE A 11 0.39 12.95 9.25
CA ILE A 11 -0.43 11.73 9.20
C ILE A 11 -1.92 12.07 9.32
N ASP A 12 -2.32 12.96 10.24
CA ASP A 12 -3.70 13.38 10.42
C ASP A 12 -4.24 14.04 9.13
N ASN A 13 -3.47 14.93 8.52
CA ASN A 13 -3.84 15.58 7.27
C ASN A 13 -3.92 14.58 6.11
N LEU A 14 -3.04 13.59 6.04
CA LEU A 14 -3.06 12.53 5.03
C LEU A 14 -4.32 11.65 5.18
N ILE A 15 -4.68 11.27 6.40
CA ILE A 15 -5.90 10.50 6.69
C ILE A 15 -7.14 11.30 6.31
N ASP A 16 -7.19 12.58 6.68
CA ASP A 16 -8.28 13.47 6.31
C ASP A 16 -8.41 13.62 4.79
N GLU A 17 -7.28 13.80 4.07
CA GLU A 17 -7.26 13.85 2.62
C GLU A 17 -7.80 12.55 2.00
N ILE A 18 -7.33 11.38 2.46
CA ILE A 18 -7.80 10.08 1.98
C ILE A 18 -9.31 9.91 2.21
N SER A 19 -9.83 10.36 3.35
CA SER A 19 -11.25 10.26 3.70
C SER A 19 -12.18 11.03 2.76
N LYS A 20 -11.68 12.07 2.11
CA LYS A 20 -12.42 12.96 1.20
C LYS A 20 -12.35 12.51 -0.27
N ILE A 21 -11.50 11.55 -0.60
CA ILE A 21 -11.34 11.07 -1.98
C ILE A 21 -12.58 10.28 -2.40
N LYS A 22 -13.15 10.63 -3.55
CA LYS A 22 -14.29 9.93 -4.16
C LYS A 22 -13.94 9.23 -5.46
N ASN A 23 -12.91 9.69 -6.15
CA ASN A 23 -12.50 9.18 -7.46
C ASN A 23 -11.30 8.23 -7.31
N ALA A 24 -11.53 7.07 -6.69
CA ALA A 24 -10.56 5.99 -6.49
C ALA A 24 -11.28 4.63 -6.58
N ASN A 25 -10.54 3.54 -6.50
CA ASN A 25 -11.12 2.19 -6.48
C ASN A 25 -11.32 1.75 -5.03
N PHE A 26 -12.57 1.59 -4.62
CA PHE A 26 -12.95 1.18 -3.28
C PHE A 26 -13.33 -0.29 -3.25
N TYR A 27 -12.78 -1.03 -2.29
CA TYR A 27 -13.07 -2.44 -2.09
C TYR A 27 -13.61 -2.68 -0.68
N TYR A 28 -14.65 -3.47 -0.58
CA TYR A 28 -15.35 -3.77 0.67
C TYR A 28 -15.28 -5.26 0.95
N ASP A 29 -15.35 -5.64 2.22
CA ASP A 29 -15.49 -7.05 2.62
C ASP A 29 -16.95 -7.53 2.52
N THR A 30 -17.18 -8.79 2.88
CA THR A 30 -18.50 -9.42 2.88
C THR A 30 -19.50 -8.74 3.83
N HIS A 31 -18.99 -8.00 4.82
CA HIS A 31 -19.79 -7.23 5.78
C HIS A 31 -19.96 -5.76 5.36
N LYS A 32 -19.63 -5.42 4.11
CA LYS A 32 -19.69 -4.06 3.56
C LYS A 32 -18.78 -3.05 4.30
N LYS A 33 -17.76 -3.52 5.00
CA LYS A 33 -16.75 -2.66 5.60
C LYS A 33 -15.67 -2.33 4.58
N LEU A 34 -15.23 -1.07 4.55
CA LEU A 34 -14.13 -0.66 3.70
C LEU A 34 -12.88 -1.46 4.05
N ARG A 35 -12.29 -2.10 3.06
CA ARG A 35 -11.10 -2.92 3.22
C ARG A 35 -9.88 -2.31 2.56
N ARG A 36 -10.07 -1.71 1.38
CA ARG A 36 -8.95 -1.18 0.59
C ARG A 36 -9.42 -0.06 -0.33
N ILE A 37 -8.52 0.90 -0.54
CA ILE A 37 -8.65 1.91 -1.61
C ILE A 37 -7.38 1.84 -2.46
N GLU A 38 -7.51 1.93 -3.77
CA GLU A 38 -6.40 1.94 -4.73
C GLU A 38 -6.50 3.15 -5.67
N LYS A 39 -5.40 3.48 -6.35
CA LYS A 39 -5.25 4.62 -7.25
C LYS A 39 -5.38 5.96 -6.51
N LEU A 40 -4.60 6.11 -5.47
CA LEU A 40 -4.57 7.30 -4.61
C LEU A 40 -3.40 8.25 -4.94
N TYR A 41 -2.32 7.75 -5.54
CA TYR A 41 -1.00 8.37 -5.53
C TYR A 41 -0.96 9.83 -6.03
N ASP A 42 -1.89 10.25 -6.87
CA ASP A 42 -1.97 11.59 -7.44
C ASP A 42 -3.19 12.41 -6.96
N LYS A 43 -3.99 11.86 -6.03
CA LYS A 43 -5.32 12.40 -5.68
C LYS A 43 -5.30 13.57 -4.71
N GLY A 44 -4.15 13.89 -4.12
CA GLY A 44 -4.06 14.98 -3.18
C GLY A 44 -2.64 15.46 -2.94
N LYS A 45 -2.51 16.53 -2.16
CA LYS A 45 -1.21 17.14 -1.83
C LYS A 45 -0.39 16.22 -0.92
N TYR A 46 -0.99 15.73 0.17
CA TYR A 46 -0.30 14.90 1.15
C TYR A 46 0.08 13.53 0.57
N LEU A 47 -0.74 12.96 -0.31
CA LEU A 47 -0.41 11.74 -1.05
C LEU A 47 0.78 11.94 -1.99
N LYS A 48 0.85 13.07 -2.69
CA LYS A 48 2.01 13.40 -3.54
C LYS A 48 3.27 13.63 -2.71
N ASP A 49 3.17 14.37 -1.62
CA ASP A 49 4.28 14.62 -0.70
C ASP A 49 4.81 13.32 -0.09
N LEU A 50 3.91 12.41 0.33
CA LEU A 50 4.25 11.07 0.80
C LEU A 50 5.05 10.29 -0.25
N ASN A 51 4.54 10.22 -1.48
CA ASN A 51 5.17 9.48 -2.56
C ASN A 51 6.55 10.04 -2.92
N ASN A 52 6.69 11.36 -2.99
CA ASN A 52 7.97 12.02 -3.25
C ASN A 52 8.99 11.69 -2.16
N LEU A 53 8.59 11.75 -0.89
CA LEU A 53 9.47 11.40 0.21
C LEU A 53 9.88 9.92 0.17
N ILE A 54 8.95 9.01 -0.14
CA ILE A 54 9.26 7.58 -0.29
C ILE A 54 10.28 7.38 -1.41
N LEU A 55 10.09 7.96 -2.59
CA LEU A 55 11.00 7.82 -3.71
C LEU A 55 12.39 8.37 -3.38
N THR A 56 12.47 9.52 -2.71
CA THR A 56 13.74 10.08 -2.22
C THR A 56 14.44 9.12 -1.25
N LYS A 57 13.70 8.55 -0.28
CA LYS A 57 14.25 7.59 0.67
C LYS A 57 14.72 6.29 0.01
N LEU A 58 14.02 5.81 -1.01
CA LEU A 58 14.43 4.64 -1.75
C LEU A 58 15.71 4.91 -2.56
N LEU A 59 15.84 6.09 -3.16
CA LEU A 59 17.07 6.51 -3.82
C LEU A 59 18.25 6.52 -2.83
N ASP A 60 18.09 7.12 -1.65
CA ASP A 60 19.11 7.16 -0.60
C ASP A 60 19.55 5.75 -0.14
N ILE A 61 18.60 4.78 -0.06
CA ILE A 61 18.88 3.43 0.45
C ILE A 61 19.54 2.54 -0.61
N PHE A 62 19.08 2.64 -1.86
CA PHE A 62 19.43 1.68 -2.92
C PHE A 62 20.40 2.26 -3.96
N ASP A 63 20.67 3.55 -3.93
CA ASP A 63 21.43 4.27 -4.98
C ASP A 63 20.86 4.00 -6.38
N LYS A 64 19.54 3.97 -6.49
CA LYS A 64 18.78 3.70 -7.72
C LYS A 64 17.49 4.48 -7.73
N GLU A 65 17.10 4.96 -8.90
CA GLU A 65 15.80 5.55 -9.11
C GLU A 65 14.71 4.46 -9.17
N PHE A 66 13.57 4.76 -8.55
CA PHE A 66 12.39 3.92 -8.57
C PHE A 66 11.24 4.62 -9.27
N LEU A 67 10.46 3.85 -10.00
CA LEU A 67 9.19 4.29 -10.54
C LEU A 67 8.05 3.82 -9.63
N PHE A 68 7.07 4.67 -9.46
CA PHE A 68 5.86 4.32 -8.74
C PHE A 68 5.06 3.28 -9.55
N PHE A 69 4.79 2.14 -8.95
CA PHE A 69 4.07 1.06 -9.62
C PHE A 69 2.58 1.04 -9.25
N LYS A 70 2.28 1.00 -7.97
CA LYS A 70 0.90 1.07 -7.46
C LYS A 70 0.85 1.40 -5.98
N ASP A 71 -0.31 1.85 -5.54
CA ASP A 71 -0.62 2.10 -4.14
C ASP A 71 -1.79 1.25 -3.64
N LYS A 72 -1.86 1.14 -2.33
CA LYS A 72 -3.01 0.59 -1.61
C LYS A 72 -3.11 1.26 -0.24
N PHE A 73 -4.25 1.82 0.07
CA PHE A 73 -4.62 2.09 1.45
C PHE A 73 -5.40 0.87 1.97
N ASN A 74 -4.90 0.23 3.01
CA ASN A 74 -5.55 -0.91 3.64
C ASN A 74 -6.25 -0.45 4.92
N ALA A 75 -7.56 -0.35 4.88
CA ALA A 75 -8.38 -0.11 6.06
C ALA A 75 -8.57 -1.42 6.85
N LYS A 76 -8.43 -1.33 8.17
CA LYS A 76 -8.65 -2.47 9.08
C LYS A 76 -9.66 -2.07 10.17
N PRO A 77 -10.94 -1.88 9.80
CA PRO A 77 -11.97 -1.51 10.78
C PRO A 77 -12.21 -2.65 11.78
N PRO A 78 -12.66 -2.35 13.01
CA PRO A 78 -13.02 -3.35 13.99
C PRO A 78 -14.00 -4.40 13.43
N GLY A 79 -13.69 -5.69 13.62
CA GLY A 79 -14.47 -6.81 13.09
C GLY A 79 -14.41 -6.96 11.57
N GLY A 80 -13.43 -6.33 10.89
CA GLY A 80 -13.11 -6.61 9.50
C GLY A 80 -12.26 -7.88 9.35
N ASN A 81 -12.30 -8.48 8.15
CA ASN A 81 -11.52 -9.69 7.88
C ASN A 81 -10.03 -9.36 7.67
N GLY A 82 -9.16 -10.24 8.15
CA GLY A 82 -7.73 -10.23 7.86
C GLY A 82 -7.38 -10.62 6.42
N PHE A 83 -6.07 -10.65 6.13
CA PHE A 83 -5.52 -11.21 4.90
C PHE A 83 -4.83 -12.52 5.24
N PHE A 84 -5.05 -13.55 4.42
CA PHE A 84 -4.30 -14.80 4.56
C PHE A 84 -2.82 -14.58 4.22
N PRO A 85 -1.91 -15.41 4.79
CA PRO A 85 -0.52 -15.42 4.37
C PRO A 85 -0.40 -15.62 2.86
N HIS A 86 0.39 -14.79 2.19
CA HIS A 86 0.60 -14.84 0.75
C HIS A 86 1.93 -14.19 0.39
N PHE A 87 2.42 -14.49 -0.81
CA PHE A 87 3.54 -13.77 -1.41
C PHE A 87 3.01 -12.62 -2.25
N ASP A 88 3.52 -11.43 -2.01
CA ASP A 88 3.22 -10.30 -2.88
C ASP A 88 3.83 -10.51 -4.28
N GLY A 89 3.04 -10.17 -5.31
CA GLY A 89 3.49 -10.21 -6.68
C GLY A 89 3.43 -11.58 -7.37
N ILE A 90 3.11 -12.67 -6.65
CA ILE A 90 2.99 -14.01 -7.20
C ILE A 90 1.51 -14.37 -7.34
N PHE A 91 0.98 -14.22 -8.54
CA PHE A 91 -0.40 -14.60 -8.89
C PHE A 91 -0.52 -14.69 -10.41
N GLU A 92 -1.52 -15.39 -10.89
CA GLU A 92 -1.85 -15.43 -12.32
C GLU A 92 -3.09 -14.59 -12.61
N PHE A 93 -3.08 -13.90 -13.75
CA PHE A 93 -4.25 -13.19 -14.24
C PHE A 93 -4.29 -13.25 -15.76
N LYS A 94 -5.48 -13.08 -16.33
CA LYS A 94 -5.65 -12.94 -17.78
C LYS A 94 -5.65 -11.46 -18.14
N ASP A 95 -4.85 -11.09 -19.13
CA ASP A 95 -4.89 -9.75 -19.70
C ASP A 95 -6.08 -9.58 -20.68
N GLN A 96 -6.19 -8.41 -21.29
CA GLN A 96 -7.27 -8.09 -22.23
C GLN A 96 -7.28 -8.97 -23.49
N SER A 97 -6.19 -9.70 -23.77
CA SER A 97 -6.07 -10.64 -24.89
C SER A 97 -6.21 -12.11 -24.46
N ASP A 98 -6.76 -12.37 -23.26
CA ASP A 98 -6.90 -13.69 -22.65
C ASP A 98 -5.55 -14.42 -22.38
N LYS A 99 -4.43 -13.72 -22.52
CA LYS A 99 -3.12 -14.29 -22.21
C LYS A 99 -2.88 -14.35 -20.72
N ILE A 100 -2.43 -15.50 -20.21
CA ILE A 100 -2.04 -15.67 -18.81
C ILE A 100 -0.75 -14.90 -18.55
N ARG A 101 -0.77 -14.05 -17.54
CA ARG A 101 0.35 -13.26 -17.02
C ARG A 101 0.68 -13.67 -15.58
N LYS A 102 1.95 -13.54 -15.22
CA LYS A 102 2.46 -14.00 -13.92
C LYS A 102 2.84 -12.84 -13.01
N GLY A 103 1.83 -12.24 -12.41
CA GLY A 103 2.02 -11.24 -11.35
C GLY A 103 2.81 -10.01 -11.77
N TRP A 104 3.57 -9.45 -10.83
CA TRP A 104 4.33 -8.24 -11.07
C TRP A 104 5.57 -8.45 -11.96
N TYR A 105 6.08 -9.67 -12.02
CA TYR A 105 7.26 -10.01 -12.83
C TYR A 105 7.07 -9.82 -14.33
N GLU A 106 5.83 -9.65 -14.79
CA GLU A 106 5.54 -9.24 -16.17
C GLU A 106 5.93 -7.77 -16.46
N TYR A 107 6.13 -6.96 -15.41
CA TYR A 107 6.38 -5.53 -15.51
C TYR A 107 7.79 -5.13 -15.09
N GLY A 108 8.49 -5.97 -14.34
CA GLY A 108 9.85 -5.69 -13.88
C GLY A 108 10.43 -6.82 -13.05
N ASN A 109 11.75 -6.77 -12.84
CA ASN A 109 12.49 -7.83 -12.16
C ASN A 109 12.75 -7.53 -10.68
N PHE A 110 12.47 -6.31 -10.24
CA PHE A 110 12.72 -5.90 -8.87
C PHE A 110 11.64 -4.93 -8.39
N PHE A 111 11.05 -5.26 -7.26
CA PHE A 111 10.01 -4.45 -6.61
C PHE A 111 10.35 -4.22 -5.16
N VAL A 112 10.04 -3.02 -4.68
CA VAL A 112 10.13 -2.67 -3.26
C VAL A 112 8.73 -2.35 -2.75
N ASN A 113 8.29 -3.05 -1.72
CA ASN A 113 7.08 -2.73 -0.99
C ASN A 113 7.41 -1.79 0.16
N VAL A 114 6.79 -0.63 0.17
CA VAL A 114 6.89 0.32 1.27
C VAL A 114 5.57 0.34 2.04
N LEU A 115 5.64 0.02 3.32
CA LEU A 115 4.52 0.05 4.24
C LEU A 115 4.63 1.29 5.12
N VAL A 116 3.59 2.11 5.11
CA VAL A 116 3.48 3.29 5.96
C VAL A 116 2.35 3.05 6.96
N ALA A 117 2.69 2.98 8.25
CA ALA A 117 1.70 2.90 9.30
C ALA A 117 1.07 4.27 9.52
N LEU A 118 -0.25 4.35 9.41
CA LEU A 118 -1.04 5.56 9.65
C LEU A 118 -1.68 5.58 11.05
N ASP A 119 -1.71 4.41 11.71
CA ASP A 119 -2.15 4.20 13.08
C ASP A 119 -1.12 3.38 13.84
N ASP A 120 -1.24 3.33 15.15
CA ASP A 120 -0.46 2.43 15.99
C ASP A 120 -0.71 0.98 15.60
N CYS A 121 0.36 0.28 15.18
CA CYS A 121 0.28 -1.12 14.78
C CYS A 121 0.82 -2.04 15.87
N ASN A 122 -0.02 -2.95 16.34
CA ASN A 122 0.35 -3.96 17.34
C ASN A 122 -0.42 -5.26 17.09
N GLU A 123 -0.09 -6.32 17.82
CA GLU A 123 -0.67 -7.65 17.66
C GLU A 123 -2.20 -7.70 17.84
N LYS A 124 -2.79 -6.71 18.52
CA LYS A 124 -4.25 -6.68 18.81
C LYS A 124 -5.07 -5.97 17.74
N ASN A 125 -4.44 -5.20 16.86
CA ASN A 125 -5.14 -4.40 15.84
C ASN A 125 -4.83 -4.81 14.40
N GLY A 126 -4.35 -6.03 14.21
CA GLY A 126 -4.17 -6.61 12.87
C GLY A 126 -2.95 -6.08 12.15
N THR A 127 -1.84 -5.93 12.83
CA THR A 127 -0.53 -5.65 12.23
C THR A 127 -0.13 -6.68 11.18
N ILE A 128 0.89 -6.38 10.41
CA ILE A 128 1.42 -7.30 9.40
C ILE A 128 2.42 -8.24 10.08
N GLU A 129 2.27 -9.53 9.80
CA GLU A 129 3.23 -10.56 10.15
C GLU A 129 4.07 -10.90 8.93
N ILE A 130 5.39 -10.93 9.10
CA ILE A 130 6.34 -11.27 8.03
C ILE A 130 7.09 -12.52 8.45
N ALA A 131 7.00 -13.57 7.61
CA ALA A 131 7.81 -14.78 7.82
C ALA A 131 9.28 -14.51 7.50
N ASN A 132 10.17 -14.84 8.44
CA ASN A 132 11.59 -14.53 8.32
C ASN A 132 12.35 -15.48 7.37
N ARG A 133 11.85 -16.68 7.12
CA ARG A 133 12.45 -17.67 6.22
C ARG A 133 11.45 -18.75 5.82
N PHE A 134 11.73 -19.30 4.68
CA PHE A 134 11.19 -20.55 4.16
C PHE A 134 12.29 -21.58 4.12
#